data_ea20f8a51444a15185dec15f176d582c
#
_entry.id   ea20f8a51444a15185dec15f176d582c
#
_cell.length_a   1.000
_cell.length_b   1.000
_cell.length_c   1.000
_cell.angle_alpha   90.00
_cell.angle_beta   90.00
_cell.angle_gamma   90.00
#
_symmetry.space_group_name_H-M   'P 1'
#
loop_
_entity.id
_entity.type
_entity.pdbx_description
1 polymer ?
#
loop_
_entity_poly.entity_id
_entity_poly.type
_entity_poly.pdbx_seq_one_letter_code
_entity_poly.pdbx_strand_id
1 'polypeptide(L)'
;MFAIRPTYLIMVTAENNNKYYNCFPEGDNFRVEYGRVNSTKTTTSYPMSKWESQISSKIKKGYKDVTDLKTALVEEIKTDGTKYKDIENESVRRIIEKLRSLARDTVKKNYSVSSASVTEEMVYEAQLVINNLISIKSVNKFNDELLKLFEIIPRKMDNVRSYLIKSIDEIDKVISREQ
;
A
#
# COMPACT_ATOMS: atom_id res chain seq x y z
N MET A 1 -9.88 -15.45 15.10
CA MET A 1 -8.95 -14.94 16.16
C MET A 1 -7.78 -14.28 15.45
N PHE A 2 -7.50 -13.00 15.73
CA PHE A 2 -6.36 -12.31 15.15
C PHE A 2 -5.09 -12.60 15.95
N ALA A 3 -3.98 -12.84 15.24
CA ALA A 3 -2.69 -13.03 15.90
C ALA A 3 -2.28 -11.78 16.68
N ILE A 4 -1.69 -11.95 17.87
CA ILE A 4 -1.14 -10.85 18.67
C ILE A 4 0.25 -10.50 18.11
N ARG A 5 0.26 -9.60 17.12
CA ARG A 5 1.47 -9.08 16.44
C ARG A 5 1.18 -7.67 15.93
N PRO A 6 2.21 -6.86 15.63
CA PRO A 6 1.95 -5.59 14.97
C PRO A 6 1.00 -5.79 13.78
N THR A 7 -0.13 -5.08 13.80
CA THR A 7 -1.19 -5.23 12.79
C THR A 7 -1.41 -3.88 12.10
N TYR A 8 -1.45 -3.90 10.77
CA TYR A 8 -1.56 -2.70 9.93
C TYR A 8 -2.81 -2.78 9.08
N LEU A 9 -3.72 -1.83 9.28
CA LEU A 9 -4.97 -1.75 8.54
C LEU A 9 -5.01 -0.45 7.73
N ILE A 10 -5.52 -0.53 6.51
CA ILE A 10 -5.74 0.63 5.63
C ILE A 10 -7.19 0.68 5.15
N MET A 11 -7.63 1.88 4.77
CA MET A 11 -8.93 2.10 4.13
C MET A 11 -8.78 3.15 3.04
N VAL A 12 -9.15 2.81 1.81
CA VAL A 12 -9.21 3.71 0.65
C VAL A 12 -10.63 3.71 0.10
N THR A 13 -11.24 4.88 -0.04
CA THR A 13 -12.60 5.01 -0.62
C THR A 13 -12.72 6.23 -1.53
N ALA A 14 -13.68 6.21 -2.46
CA ALA A 14 -14.01 7.33 -3.35
C ALA A 14 -14.39 8.62 -2.58
N GLU A 15 -14.82 8.49 -1.34
CA GLU A 15 -15.16 9.61 -0.44
C GLU A 15 -13.95 10.30 0.18
N ASN A 16 -12.77 10.09 -0.40
CA ASN A 16 -11.49 10.64 0.07
C ASN A 16 -11.03 10.07 1.43
N ASN A 17 -11.27 8.79 1.68
CA ASN A 17 -10.70 8.10 2.82
C ASN A 17 -9.41 7.39 2.39
N ASN A 18 -8.26 7.95 2.74
CA ASN A 18 -6.97 7.28 2.73
C ASN A 18 -6.47 7.28 4.17
N LYS A 19 -6.90 6.28 4.95
CA LYS A 19 -6.71 6.19 6.38
C LYS A 19 -5.96 4.93 6.76
N TYR A 20 -5.22 5.01 7.85
CA TYR A 20 -4.56 3.86 8.46
C TYR A 20 -4.98 3.70 9.92
N TYR A 21 -4.84 2.47 10.42
CA TYR A 21 -5.05 2.11 11.81
C TYR A 21 -4.08 0.97 12.15
N ASN A 22 -2.99 1.31 12.85
CA ASN A 22 -1.92 0.38 13.18
C ASN A 22 -1.97 0.04 14.65
N CYS A 23 -1.89 -1.24 14.99
CA CYS A 23 -1.93 -1.74 16.35
C CYS A 23 -0.58 -2.37 16.72
N PHE A 24 -0.03 -2.02 17.89
CA PHE A 24 1.24 -2.49 18.38
C PHE A 24 1.07 -3.08 19.78
N PRO A 25 1.26 -4.41 19.97
CA PRO A 25 1.20 -5.03 21.30
C PRO A 25 2.27 -4.46 22.24
N GLU A 26 1.88 -4.09 23.46
CA GLU A 26 2.75 -3.52 24.50
C GLU A 26 2.36 -4.12 25.88
N GLY A 27 2.77 -5.37 26.14
CA GLY A 27 2.41 -6.08 27.36
C GLY A 27 0.91 -6.28 27.55
N ASP A 28 0.34 -5.81 28.66
CA ASP A 28 -1.10 -5.93 28.96
C ASP A 28 -1.99 -4.99 28.15
N ASN A 29 -1.38 -4.07 27.37
CA ASN A 29 -2.04 -3.11 26.53
C ASN A 29 -1.56 -3.25 25.08
N PHE A 30 -2.21 -2.54 24.19
CA PHE A 30 -1.70 -2.29 22.85
C PHE A 30 -1.88 -0.82 22.49
N ARG A 31 -0.86 -0.27 21.86
CA ARG A 31 -0.85 1.07 21.33
C ARG A 31 -1.43 1.08 19.92
N VAL A 32 -2.24 2.09 19.63
CA VAL A 32 -2.83 2.29 18.31
C VAL A 32 -2.38 3.63 17.75
N GLU A 33 -1.91 3.63 16.52
CA GLU A 33 -1.63 4.82 15.72
C GLU A 33 -2.60 4.87 14.55
N TYR A 34 -3.32 5.97 14.39
CA TYR A 34 -4.29 6.12 13.32
C TYR A 34 -4.36 7.55 12.79
N GLY A 35 -4.85 7.70 11.59
CA GLY A 35 -4.99 8.99 10.93
C GLY A 35 -5.23 8.85 9.42
N ARG A 36 -5.12 9.98 8.73
CA ARG A 36 -5.00 9.98 7.27
C ARG A 36 -3.52 9.83 6.89
N VAL A 37 -3.28 9.19 5.76
CA VAL A 37 -1.93 9.15 5.16
C VAL A 37 -1.48 10.60 4.91
N ASN A 38 -0.21 10.90 5.20
CA ASN A 38 0.40 12.23 5.11
C ASN A 38 -0.19 13.31 6.04
N SER A 39 -0.93 12.92 7.09
CA SER A 39 -1.47 13.83 8.09
C SER A 39 -0.90 13.53 9.47
N THR A 40 -1.16 14.40 10.43
CA THR A 40 -0.79 14.20 11.84
C THR A 40 -1.40 12.91 12.37
N LYS A 41 -0.56 12.05 12.97
CA LYS A 41 -1.02 10.82 13.59
C LYS A 41 -1.66 11.09 14.95
N THR A 42 -2.70 10.32 15.25
CA THR A 42 -3.26 10.22 16.59
C THR A 42 -2.81 8.92 17.22
N THR A 43 -2.46 8.95 18.50
CA THR A 43 -2.04 7.75 19.25
C THR A 43 -2.98 7.56 20.43
N THR A 44 -3.37 6.30 20.68
CA THR A 44 -4.16 5.90 21.86
C THR A 44 -3.74 4.50 22.31
N SER A 45 -4.11 4.12 23.54
CA SER A 45 -3.81 2.79 24.08
C SER A 45 -5.09 2.13 24.57
N TYR A 46 -5.16 0.81 24.43
CA TYR A 46 -6.28 -0.02 24.89
C TYR A 46 -5.77 -1.25 25.64
N PRO A 47 -6.54 -1.82 26.61
CA PRO A 47 -6.24 -3.09 27.19
C PRO A 47 -6.23 -4.21 26.15
N MET A 48 -5.35 -5.19 26.29
CA MET A 48 -5.20 -6.33 25.38
C MET A 48 -6.52 -7.11 25.20
N SER A 49 -7.40 -7.12 26.20
CA SER A 49 -8.74 -7.71 26.12
C SER A 49 -9.63 -7.13 25.01
N LYS A 50 -9.32 -5.92 24.51
CA LYS A 50 -10.03 -5.27 23.40
C LYS A 50 -9.38 -5.53 22.03
N TRP A 51 -8.29 -6.29 21.93
CA TRP A 51 -7.55 -6.51 20.68
C TRP A 51 -8.45 -6.99 19.54
N GLU A 52 -9.11 -8.11 19.74
CA GLU A 52 -10.00 -8.70 18.73
C GLU A 52 -11.15 -7.76 18.32
N SER A 53 -11.79 -7.15 19.31
CA SER A 53 -12.95 -6.28 19.06
C SER A 53 -12.58 -5.02 18.29
N GLN A 54 -11.43 -4.43 18.56
CA GLN A 54 -10.95 -3.23 17.87
C GLN A 54 -10.61 -3.54 16.41
N ILE A 55 -9.84 -4.59 16.14
CA ILE A 55 -9.48 -5.00 14.77
C ILE A 55 -10.73 -5.38 13.98
N SER A 56 -11.59 -6.26 14.54
CA SER A 56 -12.84 -6.67 13.90
C SER A 56 -13.74 -5.48 13.56
N SER A 57 -13.84 -4.50 14.47
CA SER A 57 -14.62 -3.29 14.26
C SER A 57 -14.10 -2.47 13.07
N LYS A 58 -12.79 -2.41 12.87
CA LYS A 58 -12.19 -1.69 11.75
C LYS A 58 -12.38 -2.43 10.43
N ILE A 59 -12.20 -3.74 10.41
CA ILE A 59 -12.46 -4.57 9.22
C ILE A 59 -13.93 -4.45 8.79
N LYS A 60 -14.87 -4.51 9.74
CA LYS A 60 -16.31 -4.28 9.45
C LYS A 60 -16.61 -2.89 8.87
N LYS A 61 -15.77 -1.89 9.15
CA LYS A 61 -15.84 -0.53 8.59
C LYS A 61 -15.13 -0.38 7.24
N GLY A 62 -14.66 -1.47 6.62
CA GLY A 62 -14.02 -1.46 5.31
C GLY A 62 -12.50 -1.29 5.34
N TYR A 63 -11.85 -1.37 6.51
CA TYR A 63 -10.39 -1.45 6.54
C TYR A 63 -9.91 -2.81 6.04
N LYS A 64 -8.84 -2.81 5.24
CA LYS A 64 -8.13 -4.01 4.78
C LYS A 64 -6.89 -4.26 5.62
N ASP A 65 -6.64 -5.52 5.94
CA ASP A 65 -5.41 -5.93 6.63
C ASP A 65 -4.26 -6.02 5.63
N VAL A 66 -3.22 -5.24 5.87
CA VAL A 66 -1.99 -5.20 5.06
C VAL A 66 -0.77 -5.58 5.91
N THR A 67 -1.00 -6.32 7.00
CA THR A 67 0.04 -6.69 7.96
C THR A 67 1.16 -7.47 7.31
N ASP A 68 0.83 -8.49 6.54
CA ASP A 68 1.83 -9.35 5.88
C ASP A 68 2.68 -8.57 4.88
N LEU A 69 2.07 -7.60 4.17
CA LEU A 69 2.79 -6.70 3.25
C LEU A 69 3.83 -5.83 3.95
N LYS A 70 3.56 -5.43 5.20
CA LYS A 70 4.49 -4.60 5.97
C LYS A 70 5.50 -5.42 6.75
N THR A 71 5.17 -6.66 7.10
CA THR A 71 6.05 -7.54 7.87
C THR A 71 7.11 -8.19 6.99
N ALA A 72 6.78 -8.55 5.75
CA ALA A 72 7.73 -9.04 4.74
C ALA A 72 8.92 -8.09 4.54
N LEU A 73 8.71 -6.78 4.74
CA LEU A 73 9.75 -5.74 4.72
C LEU A 73 10.89 -5.95 5.70
N VAL A 74 10.60 -6.48 6.88
CA VAL A 74 11.58 -6.60 7.98
C VAL A 74 12.43 -7.85 7.80
N GLU A 75 11.90 -8.89 7.15
CA GLU A 75 12.58 -10.17 6.95
C GLU A 75 13.48 -10.15 5.70
N GLU A 76 13.07 -9.53 4.59
CA GLU A 76 13.89 -9.43 3.38
C GLU A 76 15.15 -8.59 3.56
N ILE A 77 15.14 -7.59 4.43
CA ILE A 77 16.36 -6.82 4.76
C ILE A 77 17.41 -7.71 5.44
N LYS A 78 17.02 -8.88 5.98
CA LYS A 78 17.90 -9.80 6.72
C LYS A 78 18.43 -10.97 5.91
N THR A 79 17.89 -11.28 4.73
CA THR A 79 18.14 -12.57 4.08
C THR A 79 18.50 -12.56 2.60
N ASP A 80 18.77 -11.43 1.98
CA ASP A 80 19.24 -11.50 0.61
C ASP A 80 20.73 -11.85 0.53
N GLY A 81 21.00 -13.16 0.65
CA GLY A 81 22.26 -13.78 0.28
C GLY A 81 22.46 -13.91 -1.23
N THR A 82 21.65 -13.28 -2.06
CA THR A 82 21.85 -13.25 -3.51
C THR A 82 23.12 -12.47 -3.80
N LYS A 83 24.18 -13.21 -4.11
CA LYS A 83 25.44 -12.64 -4.63
C LYS A 83 25.15 -12.09 -6.04
N TYR A 84 24.75 -10.83 -6.10
CA TYR A 84 24.72 -10.12 -7.37
C TYR A 84 26.15 -10.06 -7.93
N LYS A 85 26.29 -10.36 -9.23
CA LYS A 85 27.56 -10.21 -9.90
C LYS A 85 27.93 -8.72 -9.90
N ASP A 86 29.12 -8.39 -9.40
CA ASP A 86 29.60 -7.02 -9.40
C ASP A 86 29.66 -6.47 -10.83
N ILE A 87 29.21 -5.25 -11.01
CA ILE A 87 29.29 -4.56 -12.30
C ILE A 87 30.72 -3.99 -12.40
N GLU A 88 31.58 -4.65 -13.20
CA GLU A 88 32.98 -4.29 -13.36
C GLU A 88 33.15 -2.89 -13.99
N ASN A 89 32.29 -2.52 -14.94
CA ASN A 89 32.34 -1.21 -15.58
C ASN A 89 31.82 -0.12 -14.67
N GLU A 90 32.68 0.77 -14.22
CA GLU A 90 32.35 1.83 -13.27
C GLU A 90 31.30 2.81 -13.80
N SER A 91 31.33 3.16 -15.08
CA SER A 91 30.34 4.05 -15.69
C SER A 91 28.92 3.42 -15.68
N VAL A 92 28.86 2.12 -16.01
CA VAL A 92 27.59 1.36 -15.95
C VAL A 92 27.08 1.25 -14.52
N ARG A 93 27.98 0.94 -13.56
CA ARG A 93 27.63 0.88 -12.15
C ARG A 93 27.02 2.20 -11.64
N ARG A 94 27.66 3.33 -11.94
CA ARG A 94 27.14 4.68 -11.56
C ARG A 94 25.76 4.97 -12.14
N ILE A 95 25.52 4.59 -13.40
CA ILE A 95 24.22 4.77 -14.05
C ILE A 95 23.16 3.91 -13.35
N ILE A 96 23.46 2.63 -13.09
CA ILE A 96 22.53 1.71 -12.40
C ILE A 96 22.24 2.19 -10.97
N GLU A 97 23.24 2.64 -10.21
CA GLU A 97 23.05 3.20 -8.87
C GLU A 97 22.15 4.45 -8.89
N LYS A 98 22.38 5.34 -9.87
CA LYS A 98 21.52 6.52 -10.05
C LYS A 98 20.09 6.14 -10.39
N LEU A 99 19.86 5.20 -11.30
CA LEU A 99 18.54 4.71 -11.66
C LEU A 99 17.85 4.06 -10.45
N ARG A 100 18.57 3.23 -9.68
CA ARG A 100 18.04 2.64 -8.43
C ARG A 100 17.65 3.70 -7.41
N SER A 101 18.47 4.74 -7.23
CA SER A 101 18.14 5.85 -6.32
C SER A 101 16.86 6.57 -6.76
N LEU A 102 16.75 6.92 -8.04
CA LEU A 102 15.56 7.58 -8.60
C LEU A 102 14.30 6.71 -8.45
N ALA A 103 14.42 5.41 -8.73
CA ALA A 103 13.32 4.46 -8.55
C ALA A 103 12.86 4.39 -7.09
N ARG A 104 13.81 4.27 -6.13
CA ARG A 104 13.51 4.26 -4.70
C ARG A 104 12.81 5.54 -4.24
N ASP A 105 13.29 6.69 -4.70
CA ASP A 105 12.71 7.99 -4.34
C ASP A 105 11.29 8.12 -4.89
N THR A 106 11.05 7.66 -6.12
CA THR A 106 9.73 7.62 -6.75
C THR A 106 8.78 6.71 -5.98
N VAL A 107 9.22 5.49 -5.62
CA VAL A 107 8.43 4.56 -4.82
C VAL A 107 8.11 5.16 -3.45
N LYS A 108 9.11 5.69 -2.73
CA LYS A 108 8.91 6.32 -1.42
C LYS A 108 7.96 7.51 -1.46
N LYS A 109 7.95 8.27 -2.55
CA LYS A 109 7.07 9.42 -2.73
C LYS A 109 5.63 9.02 -3.00
N ASN A 110 5.41 7.98 -3.80
CA ASN A 110 4.09 7.66 -4.35
C ASN A 110 3.37 6.51 -3.63
N TYR A 111 4.11 5.62 -2.97
CA TYR A 111 3.53 4.41 -2.37
C TYR A 111 3.70 4.37 -0.85
N SER A 112 2.71 3.79 -0.19
CA SER A 112 2.72 3.56 1.27
C SER A 112 3.47 2.30 1.66
N VAL A 113 3.87 1.49 0.67
CA VAL A 113 4.65 0.25 0.79
C VAL A 113 6.00 0.43 0.11
N SER A 114 7.01 -0.32 0.52
CA SER A 114 8.27 -0.34 -0.21
C SER A 114 8.21 -1.34 -1.36
N SER A 115 9.11 -1.21 -2.32
CA SER A 115 9.25 -2.19 -3.41
C SER A 115 9.55 -3.60 -2.92
N ALA A 116 10.22 -3.74 -1.77
CA ALA A 116 10.56 -5.02 -1.17
C ALA A 116 9.35 -5.74 -0.53
N SER A 117 8.25 -5.04 -0.26
CA SER A 117 7.02 -5.62 0.29
C SER A 117 5.97 -5.94 -0.77
N VAL A 118 6.24 -5.64 -2.03
CA VAL A 118 5.37 -6.00 -3.16
C VAL A 118 5.72 -7.42 -3.59
N THR A 119 4.77 -8.35 -3.41
CA THR A 119 4.92 -9.75 -3.82
C THR A 119 4.55 -9.96 -5.28
N GLU A 120 5.01 -11.05 -5.89
CA GLU A 120 4.59 -11.46 -7.25
C GLU A 120 3.07 -11.63 -7.33
N GLU A 121 2.44 -12.16 -6.29
CA GLU A 121 0.99 -12.31 -6.21
C GLU A 121 0.27 -10.96 -6.28
N MET A 122 0.74 -9.95 -5.54
CA MET A 122 0.19 -8.59 -5.62
C MET A 122 0.35 -7.98 -7.01
N VAL A 123 1.50 -8.17 -7.65
CA VAL A 123 1.72 -7.70 -9.03
C VAL A 123 0.75 -8.39 -9.97
N TYR A 124 0.56 -9.71 -9.83
CA TYR A 124 -0.39 -10.47 -10.63
C TYR A 124 -1.84 -10.00 -10.42
N GLU A 125 -2.27 -9.83 -9.17
CA GLU A 125 -3.61 -9.31 -8.86
C GLU A 125 -3.81 -7.89 -9.40
N ALA A 126 -2.82 -7.00 -9.23
CA ALA A 126 -2.86 -5.65 -9.77
C ALA A 126 -2.97 -5.67 -11.31
N GLN A 127 -2.24 -6.56 -11.99
CA GLN A 127 -2.30 -6.70 -13.44
C GLN A 127 -3.68 -7.19 -13.90
N LEU A 128 -4.33 -8.11 -13.17
CA LEU A 128 -5.70 -8.53 -13.48
C LEU A 128 -6.68 -7.35 -13.38
N VAL A 129 -6.56 -6.50 -12.35
CA VAL A 129 -7.41 -5.31 -12.22
C VAL A 129 -7.15 -4.33 -13.37
N ILE A 130 -5.88 -4.06 -13.73
CA ILE A 130 -5.53 -3.18 -14.86
C ILE A 130 -6.12 -3.72 -16.17
N ASN A 131 -6.04 -5.04 -16.42
CA ASN A 131 -6.61 -5.65 -17.60
C ASN A 131 -8.15 -5.50 -17.66
N ASN A 132 -8.83 -5.60 -16.51
CA ASN A 132 -10.26 -5.35 -16.41
C ASN A 132 -10.62 -3.89 -16.70
N LEU A 133 -9.82 -2.93 -16.22
CA LEU A 133 -10.03 -1.50 -16.42
C LEU A 133 -10.12 -1.14 -17.92
N ILE A 134 -9.34 -1.80 -18.79
CA ILE A 134 -9.30 -1.54 -20.24
C ILE A 134 -10.68 -1.74 -20.88
N SER A 135 -11.48 -2.66 -20.37
CA SER A 135 -12.79 -3.00 -20.93
C SER A 135 -13.96 -2.15 -20.42
N ILE A 136 -13.73 -1.36 -19.34
CA ILE A 136 -14.79 -0.62 -18.65
C ILE A 136 -15.01 0.74 -19.32
N LYS A 137 -16.25 1.02 -19.72
CA LYS A 137 -16.69 2.28 -20.33
C LYS A 137 -17.64 3.09 -19.44
N SER A 138 -17.72 2.77 -18.16
CA SER A 138 -18.55 3.49 -17.18
C SER A 138 -17.64 4.14 -16.14
N VAL A 139 -17.74 5.45 -15.95
CA VAL A 139 -16.94 6.21 -14.97
C VAL A 139 -17.03 5.59 -13.57
N ASN A 140 -18.23 5.28 -13.09
CA ASN A 140 -18.43 4.73 -11.76
C ASN A 140 -17.76 3.35 -11.62
N LYS A 141 -18.03 2.43 -12.56
CA LYS A 141 -17.43 1.09 -12.54
C LYS A 141 -15.91 1.15 -12.67
N PHE A 142 -15.38 2.05 -13.50
CA PHE A 142 -13.95 2.26 -13.64
C PHE A 142 -13.32 2.72 -12.33
N ASN A 143 -13.93 3.70 -11.67
CA ASN A 143 -13.45 4.20 -10.38
C ASN A 143 -13.52 3.14 -9.28
N ASP A 144 -14.55 2.29 -9.26
CA ASP A 144 -14.68 1.19 -8.30
C ASP A 144 -13.55 0.17 -8.49
N GLU A 145 -13.21 -0.20 -9.74
CA GLU A 145 -12.07 -1.09 -10.02
C GLU A 145 -10.73 -0.42 -9.73
N LEU A 146 -10.57 0.87 -10.05
CA LEU A 146 -9.36 1.62 -9.75
C LEU A 146 -9.09 1.71 -8.24
N LEU A 147 -10.14 1.81 -7.43
CA LEU A 147 -10.01 1.78 -5.97
C LEU A 147 -9.51 0.42 -5.47
N LYS A 148 -9.91 -0.70 -6.09
CA LYS A 148 -9.37 -2.03 -5.76
C LYS A 148 -7.87 -2.10 -6.03
N LEU A 149 -7.39 -1.52 -7.15
CA LEU A 149 -5.97 -1.42 -7.44
C LEU A 149 -5.21 -0.70 -6.32
N PHE A 150 -5.77 0.40 -5.79
CA PHE A 150 -5.17 1.15 -4.69
C PHE A 150 -5.21 0.42 -3.35
N GLU A 151 -6.09 -0.57 -3.18
CA GLU A 151 -6.10 -1.47 -2.02
C GLU A 151 -5.04 -2.56 -2.13
N ILE A 152 -4.79 -3.09 -3.35
CA ILE A 152 -3.75 -4.11 -3.61
C ILE A 152 -2.36 -3.49 -3.41
N ILE A 153 -2.09 -2.35 -4.05
CA ILE A 153 -0.82 -1.63 -3.94
C ILE A 153 -1.09 -0.24 -3.36
N PRO A 154 -1.07 -0.09 -2.02
CA PRO A 154 -1.45 1.15 -1.37
C PRO A 154 -0.58 2.34 -1.74
N ARG A 155 -1.20 3.42 -2.17
CA ARG A 155 -0.56 4.69 -2.54
C ARG A 155 -0.64 5.72 -1.43
N LYS A 156 0.29 6.65 -1.44
CA LYS A 156 0.23 7.89 -0.65
C LYS A 156 -0.63 8.89 -1.39
N MET A 157 -1.89 9.00 -1.01
CA MET A 157 -2.85 9.90 -1.62
C MET A 157 -3.40 10.86 -0.56
N ASP A 158 -3.16 12.16 -0.73
CA ASP A 158 -3.74 13.19 0.13
C ASP A 158 -5.24 13.34 -0.16
N ASN A 159 -5.60 13.24 -1.44
CA ASN A 159 -6.96 13.31 -1.92
C ASN A 159 -7.23 12.19 -2.94
N VAL A 160 -7.95 11.16 -2.54
CA VAL A 160 -8.30 10.02 -3.41
C VAL A 160 -9.04 10.47 -4.66
N ARG A 161 -9.92 11.48 -4.55
CA ARG A 161 -10.72 11.98 -5.69
C ARG A 161 -9.87 12.53 -6.84
N SER A 162 -8.65 13.00 -6.56
CA SER A 162 -7.75 13.50 -7.61
C SER A 162 -7.14 12.38 -8.47
N TYR A 163 -7.28 11.13 -8.03
CA TYR A 163 -6.81 9.95 -8.76
C TYR A 163 -7.94 9.25 -9.54
N LEU A 164 -9.19 9.60 -9.27
CA LEU A 164 -10.36 9.06 -9.95
C LEU A 164 -10.67 9.85 -11.22
N ILE A 165 -11.23 9.17 -12.23
CA ILE A 165 -11.68 9.81 -13.48
C ILE A 165 -13.02 10.52 -13.28
N LYS A 166 -13.21 11.59 -14.02
CA LYS A 166 -14.46 12.36 -14.08
C LYS A 166 -15.21 12.13 -15.39
N SER A 167 -14.49 11.74 -16.44
CA SER A 167 -15.05 11.45 -17.77
C SER A 167 -14.38 10.22 -18.37
N ILE A 168 -15.03 9.64 -19.39
CA ILE A 168 -14.52 8.46 -20.12
C ILE A 168 -13.22 8.78 -20.86
N ASP A 169 -13.04 10.01 -21.31
CA ASP A 169 -11.86 10.45 -22.07
C ASP A 169 -10.56 10.40 -21.23
N GLU A 170 -10.68 10.28 -19.91
CA GLU A 170 -9.53 10.19 -19.00
C GLU A 170 -9.02 8.74 -18.84
N ILE A 171 -9.76 7.73 -19.32
CA ILE A 171 -9.47 6.30 -19.12
C ILE A 171 -8.06 5.95 -19.62
N ASP A 172 -7.75 6.26 -20.87
CA ASP A 172 -6.48 5.88 -21.49
C ASP A 172 -5.28 6.51 -20.76
N LYS A 173 -5.44 7.74 -20.28
CA LYS A 173 -4.42 8.44 -19.51
C LYS A 173 -4.17 7.76 -18.16
N VAL A 174 -5.23 7.29 -17.51
CA VAL A 174 -5.10 6.60 -16.22
C VAL A 174 -4.50 5.22 -16.42
N ILE A 175 -4.94 4.45 -17.41
CA ILE A 175 -4.36 3.12 -17.72
C ILE A 175 -2.87 3.25 -18.01
N SER A 176 -2.45 4.20 -18.86
CA SER A 176 -1.03 4.42 -19.17
C SER A 176 -0.19 4.83 -17.96
N ARG A 177 -0.81 5.45 -16.96
CA ARG A 177 -0.11 5.81 -15.71
C ARG A 177 0.05 4.61 -14.78
N GLU A 178 -0.91 3.67 -14.78
CA GLU A 178 -0.94 2.53 -13.86
C GLU A 178 -0.16 1.32 -14.40
N GLN A 179 0.07 1.21 -15.70
CA GLN A 179 0.94 0.20 -16.33
C GLN A 179 2.42 0.49 -16.07
#